data_39847eddcbc37220c1a1e3c9b37e8d91
#
_entry.id   39847eddcbc37220c1a1e3c9b37e8d91
#
_cell.length_a   1.000
_cell.length_b   1.000
_cell.length_c   1.000
_cell.angle_alpha   90.00
_cell.angle_beta   90.00
_cell.angle_gamma   90.00
#
_symmetry.space_group_name_H-M   'P 1'
#
loop_
_entity.id
_entity.type
_entity.pdbx_description
1 polymer ?
#
loop_
_entity_poly.entity_id
_entity_poly.type
_entity_poly.pdbx_seq_one_letter_code
_entity_poly.pdbx_strand_id
1 'polypeptide(L)'
;MRLIFLAVLAGVSSCAQNPLSQELRESYSEIKNNILRSAEKMPEENYSFRPAPRVRTFGEILGHVAQEQYLYFCGPAKGEQKAVDIEKTKTTKADLVKALHESFAYCDAVYNSLNDRTAADIVDVGGNRKTRLSRLWGNVEHDSSHYGNIVTYLRIKGIVPPSTEGQ
;
A
#
# COMPACT_ATOMS: atom_id res chain seq x y z
N MET A 1 -32.17 42.25 -44.00
CA MET A 1 -31.07 41.29 -43.91
C MET A 1 -30.77 41.08 -42.43
N ARG A 2 -31.24 39.99 -41.84
CA ARG A 2 -31.04 39.67 -40.40
C ARG A 2 -29.86 38.70 -40.32
N LEU A 3 -28.76 39.12 -39.71
CA LEU A 3 -27.63 38.26 -39.37
C LEU A 3 -27.99 37.42 -38.13
N ILE A 4 -28.02 36.12 -38.28
CA ILE A 4 -28.16 35.16 -37.16
C ILE A 4 -26.73 34.85 -36.73
N PHE A 5 -26.37 35.29 -35.50
CA PHE A 5 -25.13 34.87 -34.82
C PHE A 5 -25.35 33.46 -34.23
N LEU A 6 -24.69 32.48 -34.80
CA LEU A 6 -24.61 31.14 -34.25
C LEU A 6 -23.53 31.15 -33.16
N ALA A 7 -23.93 31.12 -31.88
CA ALA A 7 -22.99 30.94 -30.78
C ALA A 7 -22.62 29.46 -30.68
N VAL A 8 -21.40 29.11 -31.07
CA VAL A 8 -20.82 27.79 -30.84
C VAL A 8 -20.42 27.71 -29.36
N LEU A 9 -21.20 27.01 -28.53
CA LEU A 9 -20.77 26.59 -27.21
C LEU A 9 -19.71 25.49 -27.36
N ALA A 10 -18.45 25.86 -27.22
CA ALA A 10 -17.38 24.90 -27.01
C ALA A 10 -17.57 24.27 -25.62
N GLY A 11 -18.08 23.04 -25.58
CA GLY A 11 -18.17 22.23 -24.37
C GLY A 11 -16.77 21.90 -23.89
N VAL A 12 -16.32 22.55 -22.82
CA VAL A 12 -15.11 22.17 -22.10
C VAL A 12 -15.43 20.86 -21.41
N SER A 13 -14.96 19.73 -21.97
CA SER A 13 -14.95 18.45 -21.23
C SER A 13 -14.07 18.63 -20.01
N SER A 14 -14.69 18.91 -18.87
CA SER A 14 -14.02 18.88 -17.59
C SER A 14 -13.65 17.42 -17.32
N CYS A 15 -12.40 17.06 -17.61
CA CYS A 15 -11.82 15.83 -17.13
C CYS A 15 -11.96 15.88 -15.61
N ALA A 16 -12.78 15.00 -15.03
CA ALA A 16 -12.99 14.96 -13.59
C ALA A 16 -11.60 14.75 -12.93
N GLN A 17 -11.09 15.79 -12.31
CA GLN A 17 -9.85 15.73 -11.55
C GLN A 17 -10.12 14.86 -10.32
N ASN A 18 -9.22 13.91 -10.04
CA ASN A 18 -9.29 13.02 -8.88
C ASN A 18 -8.05 13.24 -7.98
N PRO A 19 -7.84 14.47 -7.46
CA PRO A 19 -6.62 14.81 -6.75
C PRO A 19 -6.42 13.97 -5.48
N LEU A 20 -7.47 13.70 -4.71
CA LEU A 20 -7.35 12.96 -3.45
C LEU A 20 -6.93 11.51 -3.69
N SER A 21 -7.57 10.84 -4.64
CA SER A 21 -7.23 9.46 -4.96
C SER A 21 -5.90 9.35 -5.71
N GLN A 22 -5.49 10.38 -6.43
CA GLN A 22 -4.18 10.42 -7.07
C GLN A 22 -3.06 10.58 -6.04
N GLU A 23 -3.13 11.55 -5.14
CA GLU A 23 -2.15 11.77 -4.06
C GLU A 23 -2.02 10.53 -3.17
N LEU A 24 -3.16 9.89 -2.87
CA LEU A 24 -3.14 8.64 -2.10
C LEU A 24 -2.42 7.50 -2.85
N ARG A 25 -2.64 7.36 -4.17
CA ARG A 25 -1.91 6.38 -4.99
C ARG A 25 -0.42 6.65 -5.05
N GLU A 26 -0.02 7.91 -5.14
CA GLU A 26 1.39 8.31 -5.15
C GLU A 26 2.06 7.91 -3.83
N SER A 27 1.44 8.25 -2.69
CA SER A 27 1.92 7.87 -1.36
C SER A 27 2.00 6.34 -1.18
N TYR A 28 0.98 5.61 -1.62
CA TYR A 28 0.98 4.15 -1.62
C TYR A 28 2.11 3.58 -2.50
N SER A 29 2.30 4.12 -3.70
CA SER A 29 3.32 3.62 -4.64
C SER A 29 4.73 3.83 -4.09
N GLU A 30 4.99 4.95 -3.44
CA GLU A 30 6.26 5.23 -2.80
C GLU A 30 6.57 4.22 -1.68
N ILE A 31 5.63 4.04 -0.74
CA ILE A 31 5.85 3.16 0.41
C ILE A 31 5.96 1.69 -0.02
N LYS A 32 5.13 1.24 -0.97
CA LYS A 32 5.22 -0.08 -1.59
C LYS A 32 6.63 -0.34 -2.15
N ASN A 33 7.12 0.57 -2.99
CA ASN A 33 8.44 0.44 -3.61
C ASN A 33 9.57 0.38 -2.57
N ASN A 34 9.48 1.19 -1.54
CA ASN A 34 10.44 1.20 -0.45
C ASN A 34 10.46 -0.13 0.31
N ILE A 35 9.29 -0.71 0.61
CA ILE A 35 9.20 -2.01 1.30
C ILE A 35 9.71 -3.14 0.41
N LEU A 36 9.29 -3.23 -0.85
CA LEU A 36 9.73 -4.28 -1.78
C LEU A 36 11.25 -4.26 -1.96
N ARG A 37 11.83 -3.10 -2.24
CA ARG A 37 13.28 -2.94 -2.39
C ARG A 37 14.04 -3.27 -1.10
N SER A 38 13.48 -2.97 0.06
CA SER A 38 14.08 -3.34 1.35
C SER A 38 14.11 -4.84 1.55
N ALA A 39 13.02 -5.53 1.21
CA ALA A 39 12.95 -6.98 1.26
C ALA A 39 14.00 -7.62 0.34
N GLU A 40 14.14 -7.13 -0.88
CA GLU A 40 15.11 -7.65 -1.85
C GLU A 40 16.57 -7.39 -1.40
N LYS A 41 16.85 -6.20 -0.84
CA LYS A 41 18.21 -5.81 -0.41
C LYS A 41 18.72 -6.59 0.80
N MET A 42 17.83 -6.91 1.77
CA MET A 42 18.26 -7.60 2.99
C MET A 42 18.75 -9.02 2.65
N PRO A 43 19.97 -9.41 3.03
CA PRO A 43 20.43 -10.77 2.90
C PRO A 43 19.56 -11.75 3.68
N GLU A 44 19.41 -12.98 3.17
CA GLU A 44 18.50 -13.99 3.75
C GLU A 44 18.84 -14.34 5.20
N GLU A 45 20.12 -14.43 5.52
CA GLU A 45 20.62 -14.71 6.88
C GLU A 45 20.17 -13.67 7.90
N ASN A 46 19.79 -12.49 7.47
CA ASN A 46 19.29 -11.41 8.33
C ASN A 46 17.76 -11.36 8.47
N TYR A 47 17.01 -12.24 7.81
CA TYR A 47 15.55 -12.28 7.92
C TYR A 47 15.07 -12.67 9.32
N SER A 48 15.85 -13.47 10.04
CA SER A 48 15.58 -13.82 11.45
C SER A 48 16.06 -12.77 12.45
N PHE A 49 16.71 -11.70 12.01
CA PHE A 49 17.21 -10.65 12.89
C PHE A 49 16.08 -9.84 13.51
N ARG A 50 16.19 -9.58 14.83
CA ARG A 50 15.38 -8.63 15.60
C ARG A 50 16.27 -7.83 16.55
N PRO A 51 16.07 -6.51 16.70
CA PRO A 51 16.91 -5.68 17.58
C PRO A 51 16.61 -5.88 19.07
N ALA A 52 15.45 -6.42 19.43
CA ALA A 52 15.05 -6.70 20.81
C ALA A 52 14.10 -7.91 20.89
N PRO A 53 14.05 -8.64 22.04
CA PRO A 53 13.30 -9.91 22.15
C PRO A 53 11.78 -9.82 21.90
N ARG A 54 11.19 -8.64 22.08
CA ARG A 54 9.72 -8.45 22.01
C ARG A 54 9.23 -7.79 20.71
N VAL A 55 10.14 -7.57 19.75
CA VAL A 55 9.77 -7.04 18.45
C VAL A 55 9.81 -8.13 17.38
N ARG A 56 9.07 -7.94 16.30
CA ARG A 56 9.11 -8.85 15.16
C ARG A 56 10.52 -8.94 14.57
N THR A 57 10.88 -10.09 14.02
CA THR A 57 12.04 -10.20 13.13
C THR A 57 11.79 -9.41 11.85
N PHE A 58 12.85 -9.18 11.07
CA PHE A 58 12.71 -8.55 9.76
C PHE A 58 11.71 -9.31 8.87
N GLY A 59 11.84 -10.64 8.79
CA GLY A 59 10.92 -11.47 8.01
C GLY A 59 9.48 -11.44 8.54
N GLU A 60 9.27 -11.47 9.86
CA GLU A 60 7.95 -11.36 10.46
C GLU A 60 7.27 -10.02 10.16
N ILE A 61 8.02 -8.90 10.09
CA ILE A 61 7.47 -7.61 9.64
C ILE A 61 6.97 -7.69 8.19
N LEU A 62 7.75 -8.30 7.30
CA LEU A 62 7.37 -8.44 5.89
C LEU A 62 6.12 -9.32 5.72
N GLY A 63 6.08 -10.43 6.43
CA GLY A 63 4.91 -11.34 6.44
C GLY A 63 3.65 -10.64 6.97
N HIS A 64 3.80 -9.86 8.04
CA HIS A 64 2.75 -9.03 8.62
C HIS A 64 2.22 -8.00 7.61
N VAL A 65 3.10 -7.20 7.01
CA VAL A 65 2.71 -6.21 5.98
C VAL A 65 1.95 -6.90 4.84
N ALA A 66 2.47 -8.02 4.29
CA ALA A 66 1.80 -8.73 3.22
C ALA A 66 0.41 -9.25 3.61
N GLN A 67 0.25 -9.74 4.84
CA GLN A 67 -1.02 -10.25 5.36
C GLN A 67 -2.07 -9.15 5.54
N GLU A 68 -1.69 -8.01 6.11
CA GLU A 68 -2.60 -6.92 6.45
C GLU A 68 -3.21 -6.26 5.20
N GLN A 69 -2.52 -6.32 4.04
CA GLN A 69 -3.10 -5.90 2.75
C GLN A 69 -4.44 -6.60 2.49
N TYR A 70 -4.52 -7.90 2.75
CA TYR A 70 -5.73 -8.70 2.54
C TYR A 70 -6.75 -8.55 3.67
N LEU A 71 -6.29 -8.55 4.93
CA LEU A 71 -7.17 -8.66 6.09
C LEU A 71 -7.83 -7.34 6.47
N TYR A 72 -7.09 -6.23 6.46
CA TYR A 72 -7.55 -4.99 7.08
C TYR A 72 -7.69 -3.80 6.13
N PHE A 73 -7.01 -3.84 4.98
CA PHE A 73 -6.94 -2.68 4.09
C PHE A 73 -7.57 -2.92 2.71
N CYS A 74 -6.82 -3.48 1.77
CA CYS A 74 -7.27 -3.63 0.39
C CYS A 74 -8.44 -4.61 0.24
N GLY A 75 -8.45 -5.72 0.98
CA GLY A 75 -9.58 -6.65 1.02
C GLY A 75 -10.86 -5.94 1.47
N PRO A 76 -10.89 -5.37 2.68
CA PRO A 76 -12.03 -4.60 3.15
C PRO A 76 -12.40 -3.40 2.27
N ALA A 77 -11.44 -2.70 1.63
CA ALA A 77 -11.76 -1.63 0.69
C ALA A 77 -12.55 -2.11 -0.54
N LYS A 78 -12.41 -3.40 -0.91
CA LYS A 78 -13.24 -4.07 -1.92
C LYS A 78 -14.55 -4.63 -1.38
N GLY A 79 -14.75 -4.61 -0.07
CA GLY A 79 -15.86 -5.30 0.60
C GLY A 79 -15.60 -6.80 0.78
N GLU A 80 -14.36 -7.26 0.65
CA GLU A 80 -13.97 -8.66 0.81
C GLU A 80 -13.46 -8.92 2.23
N GLN A 81 -13.81 -10.09 2.77
CA GLN A 81 -13.20 -10.61 3.99
C GLN A 81 -12.39 -11.85 3.63
N LYS A 82 -11.07 -11.69 3.62
CA LYS A 82 -10.15 -12.79 3.30
C LYS A 82 -9.60 -13.42 4.58
N ALA A 83 -9.30 -14.71 4.49
CA ALA A 83 -8.57 -15.43 5.54
C ALA A 83 -7.22 -15.85 4.95
N VAL A 84 -6.14 -15.25 5.44
CA VAL A 84 -4.75 -15.58 5.07
C VAL A 84 -3.91 -15.64 6.33
N ASP A 85 -2.88 -16.48 6.33
CA ASP A 85 -1.94 -16.64 7.46
C ASP A 85 -0.50 -16.62 6.92
N ILE A 86 -0.12 -15.48 6.34
CA ILE A 86 1.20 -15.28 5.73
C ILE A 86 2.28 -15.16 6.80
N GLU A 87 2.04 -14.33 7.82
CA GLU A 87 3.00 -14.03 8.88
C GLU A 87 3.51 -15.29 9.58
N LYS A 88 2.65 -16.31 9.78
CA LYS A 88 3.03 -17.56 10.45
C LYS A 88 3.55 -18.65 9.50
N THR A 89 3.13 -18.62 8.24
CA THR A 89 3.39 -19.73 7.31
C THR A 89 4.54 -19.48 6.36
N LYS A 90 4.95 -18.21 6.16
CA LYS A 90 6.04 -17.83 5.27
C LYS A 90 7.25 -17.38 6.09
N THR A 91 8.38 -18.07 5.91
CA THR A 91 9.58 -17.84 6.75
C THR A 91 10.85 -17.62 5.93
N THR A 92 10.89 -18.09 4.68
CA THR A 92 12.06 -17.88 3.81
C THR A 92 12.00 -16.53 3.10
N LYS A 93 13.15 -15.96 2.75
CA LYS A 93 13.21 -14.74 1.94
C LYS A 93 12.39 -14.87 0.66
N ALA A 94 12.57 -15.96 -0.08
CA ALA A 94 11.89 -16.20 -1.34
C ALA A 94 10.35 -16.19 -1.19
N ASP A 95 9.82 -16.88 -0.18
CA ASP A 95 8.39 -16.93 0.08
C ASP A 95 7.82 -15.58 0.52
N LEU A 96 8.55 -14.85 1.37
CA LEU A 96 8.12 -13.54 1.88
C LEU A 96 8.16 -12.46 0.80
N VAL A 97 9.21 -12.42 -0.03
CA VAL A 97 9.29 -11.50 -1.18
C VAL A 97 8.16 -11.78 -2.17
N LYS A 98 7.91 -13.07 -2.48
CA LYS A 98 6.78 -13.46 -3.33
C LYS A 98 5.44 -13.02 -2.73
N ALA A 99 5.20 -13.28 -1.45
CA ALA A 99 3.97 -12.89 -0.77
C ALA A 99 3.75 -11.36 -0.77
N LEU A 100 4.80 -10.57 -0.58
CA LEU A 100 4.75 -9.12 -0.70
C LEU A 100 4.36 -8.69 -2.12
N HIS A 101 5.00 -9.22 -3.16
CA HIS A 101 4.64 -8.89 -4.54
C HIS A 101 3.17 -9.22 -4.84
N GLU A 102 2.70 -10.39 -4.43
CA GLU A 102 1.31 -10.82 -4.64
C GLU A 102 0.31 -9.93 -3.88
N SER A 103 0.59 -9.58 -2.64
CA SER A 103 -0.28 -8.74 -1.82
C SER A 103 -0.32 -7.29 -2.34
N PHE A 104 0.80 -6.74 -2.74
CA PHE A 104 0.84 -5.42 -3.35
C PHE A 104 0.19 -5.39 -4.75
N ALA A 105 0.36 -6.42 -5.58
CA ALA A 105 -0.36 -6.52 -6.85
C ALA A 105 -1.89 -6.57 -6.65
N TYR A 106 -2.35 -7.24 -5.61
CA TYR A 106 -3.76 -7.22 -5.22
C TYR A 106 -4.22 -5.81 -4.83
N CYS A 107 -3.43 -5.08 -4.05
CA CYS A 107 -3.70 -3.68 -3.67
C CYS A 107 -3.64 -2.73 -4.88
N ASP A 108 -2.70 -2.90 -5.80
CA ASP A 108 -2.58 -2.08 -7.01
C ASP A 108 -3.91 -2.00 -7.77
N ALA A 109 -4.61 -3.12 -7.92
CA ALA A 109 -5.93 -3.16 -8.56
C ALA A 109 -6.97 -2.32 -7.79
N VAL A 110 -6.90 -2.30 -6.44
CA VAL A 110 -7.82 -1.52 -5.60
C VAL A 110 -7.54 -0.02 -5.72
N TYR A 111 -6.28 0.38 -5.58
CA TYR A 111 -5.88 1.79 -5.71
C TYR A 111 -6.14 2.34 -7.12
N ASN A 112 -5.89 1.55 -8.16
CA ASN A 112 -6.12 1.96 -9.55
C ASN A 112 -7.61 2.15 -9.88
N SER A 113 -8.50 1.44 -9.19
CA SER A 113 -9.96 1.59 -9.35
C SER A 113 -10.56 2.75 -8.56
N LEU A 114 -9.79 3.35 -7.64
CA LEU A 114 -10.26 4.45 -6.79
C LEU A 114 -10.31 5.77 -7.57
N ASN A 115 -11.39 6.51 -7.36
CA ASN A 115 -11.52 7.91 -7.76
C ASN A 115 -12.17 8.69 -6.60
N ASP A 116 -12.13 10.03 -6.64
CA ASP A 116 -12.58 10.86 -5.51
C ASP A 116 -14.04 10.65 -5.15
N ARG A 117 -14.88 10.29 -6.12
CA ARG A 117 -16.29 9.95 -5.87
C ARG A 117 -16.42 8.62 -5.12
N THR A 118 -15.75 7.57 -5.60
CA THR A 118 -15.82 6.22 -4.99
C THR A 118 -15.00 6.12 -3.70
N ALA A 119 -14.09 7.05 -3.46
CA ALA A 119 -13.34 7.17 -2.20
C ALA A 119 -14.26 7.40 -0.99
N ALA A 120 -15.39 8.09 -1.19
CA ALA A 120 -16.38 8.36 -0.16
C ALA A 120 -17.37 7.19 0.10
N ASP A 121 -17.38 6.16 -0.75
CA ASP A 121 -18.26 5.00 -0.58
C ASP A 121 -17.98 4.31 0.76
N ILE A 122 -19.05 4.04 1.52
CA ILE A 122 -18.94 3.27 2.76
C ILE A 122 -18.89 1.78 2.41
N VAL A 123 -17.89 1.11 2.93
CA VAL A 123 -17.78 -0.36 2.91
C VAL A 123 -17.93 -0.90 4.32
N ASP A 124 -18.75 -1.94 4.45
CA ASP A 124 -18.99 -2.64 5.71
C ASP A 124 -18.41 -4.05 5.62
N VAL A 125 -17.47 -4.34 6.50
CA VAL A 125 -16.86 -5.68 6.60
C VAL A 125 -16.90 -6.11 8.06
N GLY A 126 -17.72 -7.10 8.36
CA GLY A 126 -17.87 -7.62 9.72
C GLY A 126 -18.42 -6.58 10.72
N GLY A 127 -19.29 -5.66 10.28
CA GLY A 127 -19.84 -4.59 11.12
C GLY A 127 -18.92 -3.36 11.29
N ASN A 128 -17.72 -3.40 10.73
CA ASN A 128 -16.79 -2.27 10.72
C ASN A 128 -16.99 -1.43 9.46
N ARG A 129 -17.71 -0.31 9.62
CA ARG A 129 -18.09 0.62 8.55
C ARG A 129 -17.07 1.73 8.40
N LYS A 130 -16.41 1.81 7.25
CA LYS A 130 -15.44 2.88 6.90
C LYS A 130 -15.59 3.27 5.45
N THR A 131 -15.14 4.47 5.08
CA THR A 131 -14.99 4.84 3.67
C THR A 131 -13.86 4.03 3.03
N ARG A 132 -13.92 3.85 1.72
CA ARG A 132 -12.79 3.28 0.95
C ARG A 132 -11.51 4.08 1.18
N LEU A 133 -11.62 5.42 1.17
CA LEU A 133 -10.51 6.31 1.47
C LEU A 133 -9.88 5.99 2.82
N SER A 134 -10.69 5.87 3.89
CA SER A 134 -10.18 5.57 5.24
C SER A 134 -9.46 4.21 5.31
N ARG A 135 -9.94 3.20 4.56
CA ARG A 135 -9.27 1.89 4.49
C ARG A 135 -7.90 2.00 3.83
N LEU A 136 -7.83 2.69 2.68
CA LEU A 136 -6.61 2.78 1.89
C LEU A 136 -5.62 3.78 2.47
N TRP A 137 -6.09 4.86 3.10
CA TRP A 137 -5.23 5.74 3.90
C TRP A 137 -4.60 4.99 5.07
N GLY A 138 -5.41 4.22 5.82
CA GLY A 138 -4.90 3.38 6.90
C GLY A 138 -3.85 2.36 6.44
N ASN A 139 -3.94 1.87 5.19
CA ASN A 139 -2.91 1.04 4.60
C ASN A 139 -1.58 1.79 4.45
N VAL A 140 -1.60 3.01 3.87
CA VAL A 140 -0.38 3.82 3.73
C VAL A 140 0.24 4.14 5.08
N GLU A 141 -0.59 4.50 6.07
CA GLU A 141 -0.15 4.79 7.44
C GLU A 141 0.50 3.56 8.12
N HIS A 142 -0.15 2.41 8.01
CA HIS A 142 0.36 1.14 8.55
C HIS A 142 1.70 0.75 7.90
N ASP A 143 1.76 0.76 6.58
CA ASP A 143 2.95 0.38 5.84
C ASP A 143 4.10 1.35 6.09
N SER A 144 3.82 2.66 6.21
CA SER A 144 4.81 3.68 6.57
C SER A 144 5.37 3.46 7.99
N SER A 145 4.52 3.09 8.94
CA SER A 145 4.94 2.76 10.30
C SER A 145 5.89 1.56 10.33
N HIS A 146 5.55 0.49 9.59
CA HIS A 146 6.42 -0.69 9.47
C HIS A 146 7.69 -0.41 8.66
N TYR A 147 7.61 0.44 7.65
CA TYR A 147 8.80 0.85 6.91
C TYR A 147 9.80 1.59 7.82
N GLY A 148 9.36 2.41 8.76
CA GLY A 148 10.21 3.01 9.78
C GLY A 148 11.00 1.96 10.59
N ASN A 149 10.35 0.85 10.96
CA ASN A 149 11.03 -0.29 11.60
C ASN A 149 12.02 -0.95 10.62
N ILE A 150 11.64 -1.23 9.39
CA ILE A 150 12.49 -1.82 8.34
C ILE A 150 13.75 -0.98 8.12
N VAL A 151 13.62 0.34 8.02
CA VAL A 151 14.75 1.28 7.89
C VAL A 151 15.74 1.11 9.04
N THR A 152 15.24 1.00 10.27
CA THR A 152 16.09 0.79 11.45
C THR A 152 16.86 -0.53 11.35
N TYR A 153 16.20 -1.62 10.93
CA TYR A 153 16.82 -2.94 10.80
C TYR A 153 17.89 -2.96 9.71
N LEU A 154 17.62 -2.34 8.56
CA LEU A 154 18.60 -2.19 7.48
C LEU A 154 19.85 -1.46 7.97
N ARG A 155 19.68 -0.31 8.65
CA ARG A 155 20.81 0.49 9.16
C ARG A 155 21.64 -0.24 10.18
N ILE A 156 21.03 -1.01 11.10
CA ILE A 156 21.77 -1.85 12.05
C ILE A 156 22.63 -2.89 11.32
N LYS A 157 22.19 -3.35 10.15
CA LYS A 157 22.94 -4.28 9.29
C LYS A 157 23.88 -3.60 8.29
N GLY A 158 24.07 -2.29 8.39
CA GLY A 158 24.96 -1.54 7.49
C GLY A 158 24.41 -1.36 6.08
N ILE A 159 23.09 -1.54 5.88
CA ILE A 159 22.43 -1.45 4.58
C ILE A 159 21.74 -0.08 4.47
N VAL A 160 22.03 0.65 3.39
CA VAL A 160 21.37 1.93 3.09
C VAL A 160 19.92 1.68 2.70
N PRO A 161 18.93 2.28 3.41
CA PRO A 161 17.51 2.13 3.07
C PRO A 161 17.18 2.75 1.72
N PRO A 162 16.22 2.17 0.95
CA PRO A 162 15.81 2.69 -0.35
C PRO A 162 15.42 4.16 -0.36
N SER A 163 14.75 4.66 0.70
CA SER A 163 14.32 6.06 0.81
C SER A 163 15.46 7.07 0.99
N THR A 164 16.70 6.62 1.25
CA THR A 164 17.87 7.48 1.45
C THR A 164 19.01 7.18 0.49
N GLU A 165 18.77 6.38 -0.55
CA GLU A 165 19.75 6.15 -1.61
C GLU A 165 19.97 7.41 -2.44
N GLY A 166 21.23 7.78 -2.63
CA GLY A 166 21.62 8.96 -3.43
C GLY A 166 21.59 10.29 -2.67
N GLN A 167 21.43 10.26 -1.35
CA GLN A 167 21.61 11.42 -0.46
C GLN A 167 23.04 11.54 0.04
#